data_092b3e387b05b9d819c61196d995ada7
#
_entry.id   092b3e387b05b9d819c61196d995ada7
#
_cell.length_a   1.000
_cell.length_b   1.000
_cell.length_c   1.000
_cell.angle_alpha   90.00
_cell.angle_beta   90.00
_cell.angle_gamma   90.00
#
_symmetry.space_group_name_H-M   'P 1'
#
loop_
_entity.id
_entity.type
_entity.pdbx_description
1 polymer ?
#
loop_
_entity_poly.entity_id
_entity_poly.type
_entity_poly.pdbx_seq_one_letter_code
_entity_poly.pdbx_strand_id
1 'polypeptide(L)'
;MERLWNRNYLKVMTANFALFFAFYLLTPLLPLYLYETFGATKDVIGLVLSGYTIVALLFRPFSGFFVDSFPRKMVLLIAYSAFAIFFAGYLAASSLLLFTIVRTLHGGPFGAVTVANSTVAIDVLPSSRRNEGIGYYGLSNNLAMAISPTFALFVYSETHNFQLLFWLAFAVALFGLIVDSTVTLNKVSSSKFQVSNHKPQTSNLKPQTSTLRLDRFFLKSGWLIGVNMVFFGFCFGVLSNYLAIYGKQVLGMTGGTGAWFMLCSIGLILSRLQGGKALREGKLTQNAAEGMVISLVGYTLFILMPTLSSFLIPHFSFLTSIGYYGSALLIGLGNGHLWPAFQNMMISVAHHNERGTANSTILVSWDCGMGLGILVGGIIAELLGYSAAFWTVAIINLAGVTLYFVRTRQFFIVRRLS
;
A
#
# COMPACT_ATOMS: atom_id res chain seq x y z
N MET A 1 16.96 -12.80 27.48
CA MET A 1 16.18 -12.73 26.24
C MET A 1 16.28 -11.32 25.67
N GLU A 2 16.68 -11.17 24.41
CA GLU A 2 16.71 -9.87 23.74
C GLU A 2 15.29 -9.31 23.63
N ARG A 3 15.13 -8.03 23.98
CA ARG A 3 13.80 -7.38 23.96
C ARG A 3 13.40 -7.00 22.54
N LEU A 4 12.24 -7.49 22.06
CA LEU A 4 11.65 -7.08 20.79
C LEU A 4 11.45 -5.56 20.73
N TRP A 5 10.83 -5.01 21.77
CA TRP A 5 10.51 -3.59 21.92
C TRP A 5 11.72 -2.79 22.41
N ASN A 6 12.79 -2.76 21.59
CA ASN A 6 13.93 -1.89 21.86
C ASN A 6 13.66 -0.46 21.39
N ARG A 7 14.44 0.50 21.92
CA ARG A 7 14.26 1.94 21.62
C ARG A 7 14.36 2.27 20.13
N ASN A 8 15.28 1.65 19.41
CA ASN A 8 15.45 1.90 17.98
C ASN A 8 14.28 1.35 17.17
N TYR A 9 13.80 0.17 17.53
CA TYR A 9 12.65 -0.43 16.85
C TYR A 9 11.37 0.40 17.06
N LEU A 10 11.12 0.90 18.28
CA LEU A 10 9.99 1.81 18.55
C LEU A 10 10.10 3.10 17.73
N LYS A 11 11.29 3.68 17.61
CA LYS A 11 11.53 4.88 16.77
C LYS A 11 11.20 4.59 15.31
N VAL A 12 11.70 3.49 14.74
CA VAL A 12 11.42 3.11 13.35
C VAL A 12 9.93 2.85 13.14
N MET A 13 9.23 2.21 14.07
CA MET A 13 7.77 2.03 14.00
C MET A 13 7.02 3.37 14.03
N THR A 14 7.44 4.30 14.90
CA THR A 14 6.85 5.65 15.00
C THR A 14 7.08 6.43 13.71
N ALA A 15 8.30 6.39 13.16
CA ALA A 15 8.62 7.06 11.90
C ALA A 15 7.84 6.43 10.72
N ASN A 16 7.69 5.10 10.70
CA ASN A 16 6.87 4.42 9.70
C ASN A 16 5.39 4.79 9.81
N PHE A 17 4.87 4.87 11.02
CA PHE A 17 3.52 5.37 11.25
C PHE A 17 3.35 6.79 10.70
N ALA A 18 4.28 7.71 11.02
CA ALA A 18 4.25 9.09 10.55
C ALA A 18 4.34 9.19 9.02
N LEU A 19 5.22 8.39 8.38
CA LEU A 19 5.35 8.28 6.93
C LEU A 19 4.00 7.94 6.27
N PHE A 20 3.38 6.85 6.72
CA PHE A 20 2.12 6.39 6.15
C PHE A 20 0.94 7.26 6.58
N PHE A 21 1.00 7.87 7.77
CA PHE A 21 -0.01 8.83 8.19
C PHE A 21 -0.04 10.04 7.26
N ALA A 22 1.12 10.64 6.95
CA ALA A 22 1.23 11.75 6.01
C ALA A 22 0.75 11.36 4.60
N PHE A 23 1.07 10.14 4.15
CA PHE A 23 0.59 9.61 2.87
C PHE A 23 -0.93 9.45 2.82
N TYR A 24 -1.52 8.74 3.78
CA TYR A 24 -2.97 8.46 3.82
C TYR A 24 -3.82 9.68 4.19
N LEU A 25 -3.23 10.70 4.81
CA LEU A 25 -3.90 11.96 5.10
C LEU A 25 -4.44 12.62 3.82
N LEU A 26 -3.66 12.58 2.75
CA LEU A 26 -4.02 13.25 1.50
C LEU A 26 -4.75 12.33 0.52
N THR A 27 -4.50 11.03 0.56
CA THR A 27 -4.99 10.07 -0.45
C THR A 27 -6.49 10.22 -0.76
N PRO A 28 -7.43 10.25 0.21
CA PRO A 28 -8.86 10.34 -0.08
C PRO A 28 -9.32 11.75 -0.48
N LEU A 29 -8.51 12.76 -0.20
CA LEU A 29 -8.85 14.17 -0.45
C LEU A 29 -8.29 14.72 -1.76
N LEU A 30 -7.23 14.11 -2.31
CA LEU A 30 -6.62 14.58 -3.54
C LEU A 30 -7.57 14.61 -4.74
N PRO A 31 -8.44 13.60 -4.98
CA PRO A 31 -9.43 13.69 -6.04
C PRO A 31 -10.35 14.89 -5.88
N LEU A 32 -10.80 15.15 -4.65
CA LEU A 32 -11.67 16.26 -4.32
C LEU A 32 -10.94 17.60 -4.49
N TYR A 33 -9.70 17.70 -4.04
CA TYR A 33 -8.85 18.86 -4.24
C TYR A 33 -8.67 19.21 -5.72
N LEU A 34 -8.34 18.21 -6.54
CA LEU A 34 -8.13 18.40 -7.99
C LEU A 34 -9.41 18.84 -8.68
N TYR A 35 -10.55 18.29 -8.29
CA TYR A 35 -11.85 18.66 -8.79
C TYR A 35 -12.25 20.09 -8.36
N GLU A 36 -12.16 20.41 -7.07
CA GLU A 36 -12.66 21.70 -6.53
C GLU A 36 -11.71 22.87 -6.84
N THR A 37 -10.38 22.63 -6.85
CA THR A 37 -9.39 23.70 -7.04
C THR A 37 -9.06 23.97 -8.50
N PHE A 38 -8.96 22.93 -9.33
CA PHE A 38 -8.53 23.04 -10.71
C PHE A 38 -9.62 22.71 -11.74
N GLY A 39 -10.81 22.29 -11.31
CA GLY A 39 -11.87 21.85 -12.21
C GLY A 39 -11.46 20.61 -13.05
N ALA A 40 -10.56 19.78 -12.52
CA ALA A 40 -10.03 18.65 -13.27
C ALA A 40 -11.12 17.61 -13.55
N THR A 41 -11.13 17.05 -14.75
CA THR A 41 -12.01 15.95 -15.15
C THR A 41 -11.57 14.66 -14.45
N LYS A 42 -12.44 13.66 -14.37
CA LYS A 42 -12.20 12.44 -13.60
C LYS A 42 -11.09 11.58 -14.17
N ASP A 43 -10.94 11.56 -15.48
CA ASP A 43 -9.85 10.90 -16.21
C ASP A 43 -8.50 11.58 -15.91
N VAL A 44 -8.46 12.92 -15.89
CA VAL A 44 -7.28 13.71 -15.51
C VAL A 44 -6.91 13.46 -14.05
N ILE A 45 -7.89 13.41 -13.13
CA ILE A 45 -7.66 13.04 -11.73
C ILE A 45 -7.01 11.65 -11.65
N GLY A 46 -7.55 10.68 -12.42
CA GLY A 46 -6.99 9.33 -12.48
C GLY A 46 -5.54 9.33 -12.99
N LEU A 47 -5.24 10.11 -14.04
CA LEU A 47 -3.89 10.24 -14.58
C LEU A 47 -2.91 10.84 -13.57
N VAL A 48 -3.28 11.95 -12.94
CA VAL A 48 -2.45 12.64 -11.92
C VAL A 48 -2.13 11.73 -10.75
N LEU A 49 -3.11 11.00 -10.25
CA LEU A 49 -2.94 10.15 -9.06
C LEU A 49 -2.21 8.85 -9.37
N SER A 50 -2.44 8.25 -10.55
CA SER A 50 -1.73 7.03 -10.97
C SER A 50 -0.25 7.30 -11.26
N GLY A 51 0.11 8.49 -11.72
CA GLY A 51 1.49 8.90 -11.96
C GLY A 51 2.39 8.70 -10.74
N TYR A 52 1.90 9.02 -9.55
CA TYR A 52 2.59 8.77 -8.28
C TYR A 52 2.94 7.29 -8.08
N THR A 53 1.97 6.42 -8.29
CA THR A 53 2.14 4.97 -8.10
C THR A 53 3.09 4.39 -9.14
N ILE A 54 3.01 4.85 -10.38
CA ILE A 54 3.90 4.43 -11.48
C ILE A 54 5.35 4.78 -11.16
N VAL A 55 5.61 6.02 -10.74
CA VAL A 55 6.97 6.44 -10.38
C VAL A 55 7.48 5.72 -9.14
N ALA A 56 6.64 5.54 -8.11
CA ALA A 56 7.01 4.74 -6.93
C ALA A 56 7.42 3.32 -7.33
N LEU A 57 6.65 2.69 -8.22
CA LEU A 57 6.91 1.35 -8.74
C LEU A 57 8.25 1.27 -9.48
N LEU A 58 8.54 2.25 -10.35
CA LEU A 58 9.79 2.30 -11.11
C LEU A 58 11.00 2.53 -10.21
N PHE A 59 10.86 3.31 -9.13
CA PHE A 59 11.96 3.60 -8.20
C PHE A 59 12.26 2.47 -7.21
N ARG A 60 11.32 1.58 -6.90
CA ARG A 60 11.53 0.50 -5.92
C ARG A 60 12.70 -0.44 -6.24
N PRO A 61 12.92 -0.92 -7.47
CA PRO A 61 14.08 -1.75 -7.79
C PRO A 61 15.41 -1.04 -7.55
N PHE A 62 15.49 0.25 -7.93
CA PHE A 62 16.68 1.06 -7.69
C PHE A 62 16.91 1.34 -6.20
N SER A 63 15.83 1.53 -5.46
CA SER A 63 15.90 1.79 -4.01
C SER A 63 16.52 0.61 -3.26
N GLY A 64 16.18 -0.63 -3.62
CA GLY A 64 16.84 -1.83 -3.09
C GLY A 64 18.35 -1.82 -3.34
N PHE A 65 18.76 -1.51 -4.56
CA PHE A 65 20.18 -1.38 -4.91
C PHE A 65 20.88 -0.29 -4.08
N PHE A 66 20.28 0.89 -3.92
CA PHE A 66 20.87 1.97 -3.12
C PHE A 66 21.00 1.59 -1.64
N VAL A 67 19.98 0.96 -1.06
CA VAL A 67 19.98 0.50 0.33
C VAL A 67 21.04 -0.56 0.59
N ASP A 68 21.33 -1.41 -0.40
CA ASP A 68 22.36 -2.44 -0.30
C ASP A 68 23.76 -1.90 -0.61
N SER A 69 23.90 -0.83 -1.40
CA SER A 69 25.18 -0.27 -1.86
C SER A 69 25.70 0.87 -0.98
N PHE A 70 24.83 1.59 -0.28
CA PHE A 70 25.19 2.75 0.53
C PHE A 70 24.80 2.57 2.01
N PRO A 71 25.33 3.39 2.93
CA PRO A 71 24.92 3.34 4.34
C PRO A 71 23.40 3.52 4.48
N ARG A 72 22.71 2.48 4.96
CA ARG A 72 21.24 2.38 4.99
C ARG A 72 20.57 3.59 5.65
N LYS A 73 21.15 4.10 6.76
CA LYS A 73 20.64 5.29 7.44
C LYS A 73 20.72 6.54 6.56
N MET A 74 21.80 6.69 5.79
CA MET A 74 21.97 7.83 4.87
C MET A 74 20.90 7.79 3.77
N VAL A 75 20.71 6.61 3.13
CA VAL A 75 19.68 6.41 2.10
C VAL A 75 18.30 6.70 2.67
N LEU A 76 17.99 6.19 3.87
CA LEU A 76 16.72 6.44 4.56
C LEU A 76 16.49 7.95 4.76
N LEU A 77 17.46 8.66 5.35
CA LEU A 77 17.28 10.09 5.65
C LEU A 77 17.15 10.93 4.38
N ILE A 78 17.93 10.65 3.32
CA ILE A 78 17.81 11.34 2.03
C ILE A 78 16.43 11.09 1.42
N ALA A 79 15.99 9.85 1.35
CA ALA A 79 14.69 9.48 0.78
C ALA A 79 13.54 10.09 1.59
N TYR A 80 13.63 10.07 2.93
CA TYR A 80 12.60 10.65 3.79
C TYR A 80 12.57 12.17 3.71
N SER A 81 13.74 12.84 3.64
CA SER A 81 13.81 14.29 3.42
C SER A 81 13.17 14.68 2.09
N ALA A 82 13.50 13.97 1.02
CA ALA A 82 12.87 14.20 -0.28
C ALA A 82 11.36 13.98 -0.21
N PHE A 83 10.88 12.90 0.43
CA PHE A 83 9.46 12.65 0.64
C PHE A 83 8.76 13.80 1.38
N ALA A 84 9.36 14.31 2.45
CA ALA A 84 8.79 15.43 3.21
C ALA A 84 8.74 16.72 2.37
N ILE A 85 9.80 17.05 1.63
CA ILE A 85 9.90 18.29 0.82
C ILE A 85 8.79 18.35 -0.25
N PHE A 86 8.38 17.23 -0.83
CA PHE A 86 7.31 17.21 -1.84
C PHE A 86 5.95 17.67 -1.29
N PHE A 87 5.68 17.57 0.01
CA PHE A 87 4.47 18.17 0.61
C PHE A 87 4.51 19.70 0.55
N ALA A 88 5.68 20.31 0.75
CA ALA A 88 5.85 21.74 0.52
C ALA A 88 5.68 22.09 -0.97
N GLY A 89 6.06 21.18 -1.87
CA GLY A 89 5.82 21.33 -3.31
C GLY A 89 4.32 21.43 -3.66
N TYR A 90 3.43 20.73 -2.95
CA TYR A 90 1.98 20.86 -3.15
C TYR A 90 1.46 22.26 -2.79
N LEU A 91 2.02 22.88 -1.77
CA LEU A 91 1.67 24.25 -1.37
C LEU A 91 2.10 25.30 -2.41
N ALA A 92 3.20 25.03 -3.11
CA ALA A 92 3.72 25.90 -4.17
C ALA A 92 3.05 25.67 -5.55
N ALA A 93 2.28 24.58 -5.70
CA ALA A 93 1.68 24.21 -6.97
C ALA A 93 0.46 25.07 -7.30
N SER A 94 0.67 26.13 -8.09
CA SER A 94 -0.37 27.09 -8.51
C SER A 94 -1.17 26.66 -9.74
N SER A 95 -0.77 25.60 -10.42
CA SER A 95 -1.46 25.07 -11.61
C SER A 95 -1.59 23.55 -11.58
N LEU A 96 -2.60 23.02 -12.29
CA LEU A 96 -2.81 21.58 -12.43
C LEU A 96 -1.57 20.86 -13.00
N LEU A 97 -0.89 21.47 -13.99
CA LEU A 97 0.32 20.90 -14.58
C LEU A 97 1.45 20.79 -13.52
N LEU A 98 1.70 21.87 -12.77
CA LEU A 98 2.73 21.87 -11.74
C LEU A 98 2.41 20.87 -10.62
N PHE A 99 1.15 20.83 -10.19
CA PHE A 99 0.68 19.83 -9.24
C PHE A 99 0.91 18.40 -9.73
N THR A 100 0.58 18.13 -11.00
CA THR A 100 0.78 16.83 -11.65
C THR A 100 2.25 16.41 -11.64
N ILE A 101 3.15 17.32 -11.98
CA ILE A 101 4.60 17.07 -11.96
C ILE A 101 5.07 16.76 -10.54
N VAL A 102 4.73 17.62 -9.58
CA VAL A 102 5.10 17.45 -8.18
C VAL A 102 4.55 16.11 -7.63
N ARG A 103 3.26 15.81 -7.88
CA ARG A 103 2.62 14.59 -7.42
C ARG A 103 3.27 13.34 -8.01
N THR A 104 3.50 13.34 -9.31
CA THR A 104 4.13 12.22 -10.02
C THR A 104 5.54 11.95 -9.51
N LEU A 105 6.37 12.97 -9.41
CA LEU A 105 7.75 12.85 -8.93
C LEU A 105 7.83 12.45 -7.45
N HIS A 106 6.87 12.86 -6.63
CA HIS A 106 6.80 12.47 -5.21
C HIS A 106 6.72 10.94 -5.00
N GLY A 107 6.22 10.19 -5.99
CA GLY A 107 6.22 8.73 -5.95
C GLY A 107 7.62 8.11 -5.82
N GLY A 108 8.65 8.73 -6.41
CA GLY A 108 10.04 8.24 -6.32
C GLY A 108 10.57 8.19 -4.87
N PRO A 109 10.61 9.33 -4.16
CA PRO A 109 10.97 9.35 -2.74
C PRO A 109 10.13 8.42 -1.86
N PHE A 110 8.82 8.29 -2.12
CA PHE A 110 7.97 7.34 -1.38
C PHE A 110 8.41 5.89 -1.61
N GLY A 111 8.64 5.49 -2.86
CA GLY A 111 9.17 4.17 -3.18
C GLY A 111 10.49 3.89 -2.47
N ALA A 112 11.40 4.89 -2.47
CA ALA A 112 12.71 4.78 -1.83
C ALA A 112 12.62 4.68 -0.30
N VAL A 113 11.87 5.57 0.34
CA VAL A 113 11.78 5.62 1.81
C VAL A 113 11.10 4.39 2.39
N THR A 114 10.08 3.82 1.72
CA THR A 114 9.41 2.61 2.19
C THR A 114 10.33 1.40 2.17
N VAL A 115 11.19 1.26 1.16
CA VAL A 115 12.21 0.20 1.09
C VAL A 115 13.30 0.42 2.14
N ALA A 116 13.82 1.65 2.26
CA ALA A 116 14.88 1.96 3.22
C ALA A 116 14.42 1.78 4.66
N ASN A 117 13.22 2.27 5.01
CA ASN A 117 12.68 2.19 6.36
C ASN A 117 12.39 0.74 6.78
N SER A 118 11.80 -0.06 5.89
CA SER A 118 11.60 -1.49 6.16
C SER A 118 12.91 -2.25 6.35
N THR A 119 13.96 -1.89 5.62
CA THR A 119 15.29 -2.51 5.77
C THR A 119 15.93 -2.10 7.11
N VAL A 120 15.84 -0.84 7.49
CA VAL A 120 16.31 -0.37 8.79
C VAL A 120 15.53 -1.01 9.94
N ALA A 121 14.22 -1.23 9.78
CA ALA A 121 13.41 -1.96 10.76
C ALA A 121 13.94 -3.37 11.01
N ILE A 122 14.33 -4.08 9.94
CA ILE A 122 14.94 -5.42 10.04
C ILE A 122 16.29 -5.39 10.76
N ASP A 123 17.09 -4.36 10.54
CA ASP A 123 18.43 -4.23 11.13
C ASP A 123 18.41 -3.95 12.65
N VAL A 124 17.40 -3.25 13.13
CA VAL A 124 17.26 -2.93 14.55
C VAL A 124 16.58 -4.06 15.35
N LEU A 125 16.05 -5.07 14.67
CA LEU A 125 15.40 -6.23 15.28
C LEU A 125 16.40 -7.32 15.65
N PRO A 126 16.27 -7.92 16.86
CA PRO A 126 17.01 -9.12 17.20
C PRO A 126 16.76 -10.25 16.21
N SER A 127 17.82 -10.98 15.82
CA SER A 127 17.71 -12.07 14.85
C SER A 127 16.70 -13.14 15.25
N SER A 128 16.63 -13.45 16.55
CA SER A 128 15.74 -14.46 17.14
C SER A 128 14.26 -14.07 17.08
N ARG A 129 13.92 -12.77 16.98
CA ARG A 129 12.54 -12.24 16.99
C ARG A 129 12.18 -11.45 15.73
N ARG A 130 12.98 -11.56 14.68
CA ARG A 130 12.82 -10.76 13.46
C ARG A 130 11.48 -10.97 12.77
N ASN A 131 11.02 -12.23 12.63
CA ASN A 131 9.75 -12.54 11.98
C ASN A 131 8.56 -11.94 12.73
N GLU A 132 8.59 -12.01 14.05
CA GLU A 132 7.58 -11.39 14.92
C GLU A 132 7.58 -9.85 14.77
N GLY A 133 8.79 -9.25 14.80
CA GLY A 133 8.96 -7.81 14.65
C GLY A 133 8.49 -7.29 13.30
N ILE A 134 8.77 -7.99 12.20
CA ILE A 134 8.28 -7.61 10.87
C ILE A 134 6.74 -7.60 10.85
N GLY A 135 6.09 -8.54 11.53
CA GLY A 135 4.63 -8.55 11.68
C GLY A 135 4.10 -7.29 12.38
N TYR A 136 4.71 -6.89 13.49
CA TYR A 136 4.33 -5.66 14.20
C TYR A 136 4.68 -4.39 13.42
N TYR A 137 5.79 -4.39 12.65
CA TYR A 137 6.11 -3.26 11.79
C TYR A 137 4.98 -2.94 10.80
N GLY A 138 4.38 -3.97 10.20
CA GLY A 138 3.21 -3.80 9.33
C GLY A 138 1.97 -3.22 10.04
N LEU A 139 1.83 -3.42 11.36
CA LEU A 139 0.72 -2.82 12.12
C LEU A 139 0.79 -1.29 12.17
N SER A 140 2.00 -0.69 12.18
CA SER A 140 2.15 0.77 12.19
C SER A 140 1.58 1.40 10.92
N ASN A 141 1.77 0.77 9.76
CA ASN A 141 1.15 1.18 8.51
C ASN A 141 -0.38 1.02 8.55
N ASN A 142 -0.88 -0.14 9.02
CA ASN A 142 -2.32 -0.37 9.11
C ASN A 142 -3.01 0.63 10.05
N LEU A 143 -2.37 0.99 11.16
CA LEU A 143 -2.88 1.99 12.09
C LEU A 143 -2.92 3.39 11.46
N ALA A 144 -1.88 3.76 10.70
CA ALA A 144 -1.86 5.01 9.94
C ALA A 144 -3.01 5.05 8.92
N MET A 145 -3.20 3.97 8.16
CA MET A 145 -4.31 3.84 7.20
C MET A 145 -5.68 3.93 7.87
N ALA A 146 -5.79 3.46 9.11
CA ALA A 146 -7.02 3.52 9.89
C ALA A 146 -7.40 4.95 10.30
N ILE A 147 -6.44 5.66 10.87
CA ILE A 147 -6.70 6.92 11.57
C ILE A 147 -6.62 8.12 10.61
N SER A 148 -5.64 8.11 9.72
CA SER A 148 -5.27 9.27 8.92
C SER A 148 -6.38 9.76 7.98
N PRO A 149 -7.08 8.91 7.19
CA PRO A 149 -8.18 9.35 6.35
C PRO A 149 -9.35 9.94 7.14
N THR A 150 -9.68 9.33 8.28
CA THR A 150 -10.74 9.82 9.17
C THR A 150 -10.40 11.20 9.71
N PHE A 151 -9.17 11.38 10.19
CA PHE A 151 -8.68 12.66 10.68
C PHE A 151 -8.66 13.72 9.57
N ALA A 152 -8.18 13.37 8.38
CA ALA A 152 -8.10 14.28 7.24
C ALA A 152 -9.50 14.79 6.81
N LEU A 153 -10.44 13.86 6.68
CA LEU A 153 -11.82 14.21 6.28
C LEU A 153 -12.55 15.01 7.36
N PHE A 154 -12.30 14.72 8.64
CA PHE A 154 -12.81 15.53 9.75
C PHE A 154 -12.25 16.95 9.69
N VAL A 155 -10.92 17.12 9.57
CA VAL A 155 -10.32 18.47 9.47
C VAL A 155 -10.85 19.19 8.22
N TYR A 156 -11.02 18.51 7.10
CA TYR A 156 -11.55 19.11 5.89
C TYR A 156 -13.03 19.53 6.06
N SER A 157 -13.85 18.71 6.68
CA SER A 157 -15.28 19.03 6.89
C SER A 157 -15.48 20.28 7.77
N GLU A 158 -14.59 20.50 8.74
CA GLU A 158 -14.65 21.65 9.64
C GLU A 158 -14.04 22.94 9.05
N THR A 159 -12.97 22.78 8.27
CA THR A 159 -12.16 23.95 7.83
C THR A 159 -12.30 24.30 6.36
N HIS A 160 -12.71 23.35 5.52
CA HIS A 160 -12.73 23.45 4.06
C HIS A 160 -11.40 23.93 3.46
N ASN A 161 -10.29 23.64 4.14
CA ASN A 161 -8.95 24.16 3.83
C ASN A 161 -7.97 23.05 3.49
N PHE A 162 -7.71 22.84 2.18
CA PHE A 162 -6.72 21.88 1.70
C PHE A 162 -5.28 22.26 2.06
N GLN A 163 -4.97 23.56 2.13
CA GLN A 163 -3.59 23.99 2.45
C GLN A 163 -3.21 23.58 3.88
N LEU A 164 -4.16 23.67 4.82
CA LEU A 164 -3.95 23.19 6.19
C LEU A 164 -3.57 21.71 6.20
N LEU A 165 -4.20 20.88 5.37
CA LEU A 165 -3.92 19.46 5.28
C LEU A 165 -2.55 19.17 4.65
N PHE A 166 -2.12 19.96 3.67
CA PHE A 166 -0.76 19.88 3.12
C PHE A 166 0.29 20.25 4.16
N TRP A 167 0.05 21.31 4.96
CA TRP A 167 0.93 21.69 6.08
C TRP A 167 0.98 20.61 7.17
N LEU A 168 -0.16 19.99 7.52
CA LEU A 168 -0.22 18.89 8.47
C LEU A 168 0.56 17.67 7.95
N ALA A 169 0.39 17.30 6.68
CA ALA A 169 1.14 16.20 6.07
C ALA A 169 2.65 16.47 6.09
N PHE A 170 3.06 17.70 5.77
CA PHE A 170 4.45 18.13 5.84
C PHE A 170 5.01 18.06 7.27
N ALA A 171 4.27 18.59 8.25
CA ALA A 171 4.70 18.57 9.65
C ALA A 171 4.84 17.14 10.20
N VAL A 172 3.90 16.25 9.88
CA VAL A 172 3.96 14.83 10.28
C VAL A 172 5.11 14.10 9.58
N ALA A 173 5.37 14.38 8.30
CA ALA A 173 6.51 13.81 7.59
C ALA A 173 7.84 14.29 8.18
N LEU A 174 7.97 15.58 8.53
CA LEU A 174 9.14 16.11 9.23
C LEU A 174 9.32 15.48 10.62
N PHE A 175 8.24 15.30 11.36
CA PHE A 175 8.31 14.58 12.65
C PHE A 175 8.87 13.17 12.47
N GLY A 176 8.38 12.41 11.49
CA GLY A 176 8.88 11.07 11.18
C GLY A 176 10.36 11.08 10.78
N LEU A 177 10.80 12.05 9.96
CA LEU A 177 12.20 12.25 9.59
C LEU A 177 13.08 12.52 10.82
N ILE A 178 12.64 13.40 11.73
CA ILE A 178 13.36 13.70 12.96
C ILE A 178 13.48 12.45 13.82
N VAL A 179 12.42 11.67 13.97
CA VAL A 179 12.45 10.42 14.74
C VAL A 179 13.45 9.43 14.13
N ASP A 180 13.41 9.20 12.79
CA ASP A 180 14.34 8.31 12.10
C ASP A 180 15.80 8.80 12.18
N SER A 181 16.06 10.12 12.21
CA SER A 181 17.40 10.67 12.39
C SER A 181 18.04 10.25 13.72
N THR A 182 17.22 10.01 14.75
CA THR A 182 17.67 9.58 16.09
C THR A 182 17.90 8.07 16.21
N VAL A 183 17.57 7.27 15.19
CA VAL A 183 17.80 5.82 15.17
C VAL A 183 19.30 5.54 15.09
N THR A 184 19.82 4.69 15.95
CA THR A 184 21.22 4.26 15.94
C THR A 184 21.33 2.85 15.39
N LEU A 185 22.08 2.71 14.29
CA LEU A 185 22.42 1.41 13.72
C LEU A 185 23.79 0.98 14.24
N ASN A 186 23.90 -0.26 14.72
CA ASN A 186 25.19 -0.80 15.12
C ASN A 186 26.11 -0.92 13.90
N LYS A 187 27.38 -0.53 14.05
CA LYS A 187 28.38 -0.46 12.97
C LYS A 187 28.63 -1.79 12.22
N VAL A 188 28.11 -2.91 12.71
CA VAL A 188 28.28 -4.25 12.08
C VAL A 188 27.53 -4.37 10.74
N SER A 189 26.48 -3.57 10.51
CA SER A 189 25.73 -3.58 9.24
C SER A 189 26.39 -2.79 8.10
N SER A 190 27.37 -1.94 8.39
CA SER A 190 28.02 -1.06 7.39
C SER A 190 29.39 -1.58 6.92
N SER A 191 29.86 -2.72 7.40
CA SER A 191 31.25 -3.19 7.16
C SER A 191 31.46 -4.00 5.87
N LYS A 192 30.51 -4.05 4.94
CA LYS A 192 30.75 -4.64 3.61
C LYS A 192 31.50 -3.72 2.63
N PHE A 193 31.80 -2.50 3.00
CA PHE A 193 32.63 -1.56 2.23
C PHE A 193 34.03 -1.40 2.83
N GLN A 194 34.62 -2.44 3.38
CA GLN A 194 36.08 -2.50 3.46
C GLN A 194 36.59 -3.10 2.15
N VAL A 195 37.18 -2.24 1.34
CA VAL A 195 38.08 -2.67 0.28
C VAL A 195 39.12 -3.58 0.94
N SER A 196 38.93 -4.87 0.81
CA SER A 196 39.89 -5.87 1.24
C SER A 196 41.13 -5.70 0.35
N ASN A 197 42.14 -5.03 0.87
CA ASN A 197 43.53 -5.11 0.36
C ASN A 197 44.12 -6.48 0.66
N HIS A 198 43.45 -7.53 0.22
CA HIS A 198 44.06 -8.87 0.18
C HIS A 198 44.30 -9.25 -1.27
N LYS A 199 45.60 -9.53 -1.54
CA LYS A 199 46.11 -10.07 -2.81
C LYS A 199 45.19 -11.18 -3.31
N PRO A 200 44.97 -11.26 -4.64
CA PRO A 200 44.06 -12.25 -5.21
C PRO A 200 44.69 -13.65 -5.07
N GLN A 201 44.11 -14.51 -4.25
CA GLN A 201 44.26 -15.93 -4.41
C GLN A 201 43.47 -16.34 -5.67
N THR A 202 44.21 -16.80 -6.66
CA THR A 202 43.74 -17.39 -7.90
C THR A 202 42.88 -18.62 -7.60
N SER A 203 41.56 -18.41 -7.57
CA SER A 203 40.60 -19.50 -7.79
C SER A 203 39.71 -19.09 -8.97
N ASN A 204 39.64 -19.97 -9.97
CA ASN A 204 38.91 -19.83 -11.23
C ASN A 204 37.41 -19.58 -11.04
N LEU A 205 37.04 -18.38 -10.66
CA LEU A 205 35.67 -17.89 -10.74
C LEU A 205 35.57 -17.04 -12.00
N LYS A 206 34.92 -17.59 -13.03
CA LYS A 206 34.50 -16.83 -14.21
C LYS A 206 33.81 -15.56 -13.75
N PRO A 207 34.15 -14.37 -14.32
CA PRO A 207 33.42 -13.14 -14.00
C PRO A 207 31.96 -13.36 -14.41
N GLN A 208 31.06 -13.40 -13.42
CA GLN A 208 29.64 -13.30 -13.72
C GLN A 208 29.42 -11.89 -14.28
N THR A 209 29.38 -11.79 -15.58
CA THR A 209 28.85 -10.62 -16.28
C THR A 209 27.48 -10.34 -15.69
N SER A 210 27.36 -9.21 -14.99
CA SER A 210 26.12 -8.70 -14.42
C SER A 210 25.22 -8.19 -15.55
N THR A 211 24.70 -9.11 -16.36
CA THR A 211 23.57 -8.79 -17.19
C THR A 211 22.40 -8.48 -16.24
N LEU A 212 21.82 -7.29 -16.39
CA LEU A 212 20.57 -6.89 -15.75
C LEU A 212 19.47 -7.87 -16.20
N ARG A 213 19.37 -9.01 -15.53
CA ARG A 213 18.31 -9.99 -15.80
C ARG A 213 17.07 -9.54 -15.03
N LEU A 214 15.95 -9.38 -15.73
CA LEU A 214 14.63 -9.12 -15.16
C LEU A 214 14.25 -10.11 -14.03
N ASP A 215 14.86 -11.30 -14.04
CA ASP A 215 14.70 -12.35 -13.04
C ASP A 215 15.11 -11.91 -11.61
N ARG A 216 15.92 -10.86 -11.48
CA ARG A 216 16.29 -10.27 -10.16
C ARG A 216 15.22 -9.35 -9.59
N PHE A 217 14.25 -8.95 -10.40
CA PHE A 217 13.21 -7.97 -10.02
C PHE A 217 11.82 -8.59 -9.89
N PHE A 218 11.61 -9.77 -10.49
CA PHE A 218 10.31 -10.44 -10.51
C PHE A 218 10.45 -11.95 -10.35
N LEU A 219 9.77 -12.52 -9.35
CA LEU A 219 9.78 -13.96 -9.08
C LEU A 219 8.88 -14.72 -10.07
N LYS A 220 9.48 -15.31 -11.11
CA LYS A 220 8.76 -16.06 -12.15
C LYS A 220 7.97 -17.26 -11.60
N SER A 221 8.49 -17.93 -10.57
CA SER A 221 7.81 -19.08 -9.94
C SER A 221 6.48 -18.69 -9.29
N GLY A 222 6.32 -17.42 -8.90
CA GLY A 222 5.13 -16.88 -8.24
C GLY A 222 4.23 -16.00 -9.13
N TRP A 223 4.44 -15.94 -10.45
CA TRP A 223 3.79 -15.00 -11.34
C TRP A 223 2.26 -14.95 -11.21
N LEU A 224 1.59 -16.10 -11.07
CA LEU A 224 0.13 -16.17 -10.98
C LEU A 224 -0.39 -15.64 -9.64
N ILE A 225 0.39 -15.81 -8.56
CA ILE A 225 0.12 -15.21 -7.25
C ILE A 225 0.19 -13.68 -7.37
N GLY A 226 1.21 -13.17 -8.10
CA GLY A 226 1.35 -11.75 -8.42
C GLY A 226 0.15 -11.21 -9.22
N VAL A 227 -0.27 -11.90 -10.27
CA VAL A 227 -1.45 -11.51 -11.09
C VAL A 227 -2.70 -11.41 -10.22
N ASN A 228 -2.96 -12.35 -9.33
CA ASN A 228 -4.07 -12.23 -8.38
C ASN A 228 -3.95 -10.94 -7.54
N MET A 229 -2.75 -10.59 -7.11
CA MET A 229 -2.53 -9.39 -6.30
C MET A 229 -2.81 -8.10 -7.08
N VAL A 230 -2.58 -8.09 -8.40
CA VAL A 230 -2.98 -6.98 -9.29
C VAL A 230 -4.48 -6.74 -9.24
N PHE A 231 -5.32 -7.78 -9.27
CA PHE A 231 -6.78 -7.62 -9.18
C PHE A 231 -7.21 -6.95 -7.87
N PHE A 232 -6.64 -7.36 -6.74
CA PHE A 232 -6.95 -6.76 -5.44
C PHE A 232 -6.37 -5.36 -5.29
N GLY A 233 -5.16 -5.12 -5.80
CA GLY A 233 -4.57 -3.79 -5.89
C GLY A 233 -5.45 -2.83 -6.69
N PHE A 234 -5.99 -3.27 -7.83
CA PHE A 234 -6.92 -2.49 -8.65
C PHE A 234 -8.15 -2.05 -7.84
N CYS A 235 -8.80 -3.00 -7.17
CA CYS A 235 -9.97 -2.71 -6.36
C CYS A 235 -9.68 -1.68 -5.27
N PHE A 236 -8.56 -1.83 -4.58
CA PHE A 236 -8.14 -0.91 -3.53
C PHE A 236 -7.73 0.46 -4.09
N GLY A 237 -7.13 0.51 -5.27
CA GLY A 237 -6.76 1.75 -5.95
C GLY A 237 -7.97 2.64 -6.26
N VAL A 238 -9.02 2.06 -6.84
CA VAL A 238 -10.29 2.79 -7.07
C VAL A 238 -10.90 3.23 -5.75
N LEU A 239 -11.04 2.28 -4.81
CA LEU A 239 -11.71 2.52 -3.54
C LEU A 239 -11.03 3.62 -2.73
N SER A 240 -9.72 3.51 -2.51
CA SER A 240 -8.99 4.45 -1.66
C SER A 240 -8.95 5.87 -2.20
N ASN A 241 -9.04 6.05 -3.51
CA ASN A 241 -8.93 7.37 -4.13
C ASN A 241 -10.31 7.99 -4.45
N TYR A 242 -11.30 7.20 -4.83
CA TYR A 242 -12.58 7.74 -5.31
C TYR A 242 -13.73 7.61 -4.31
N LEU A 243 -13.54 6.95 -3.17
CA LEU A 243 -14.59 6.74 -2.18
C LEU A 243 -15.19 8.06 -1.64
N ALA A 244 -14.32 9.05 -1.33
CA ALA A 244 -14.76 10.32 -0.78
C ALA A 244 -15.62 11.12 -1.78
N ILE A 245 -15.15 11.19 -3.03
CA ILE A 245 -15.87 11.92 -4.08
C ILE A 245 -17.16 11.19 -4.51
N TYR A 246 -17.14 9.84 -4.54
CA TYR A 246 -18.34 9.03 -4.76
C TYR A 246 -19.38 9.26 -3.65
N GLY A 247 -18.96 9.20 -2.40
CA GLY A 247 -19.83 9.48 -1.25
C GLY A 247 -20.49 10.84 -1.33
N LYS A 248 -19.72 11.89 -1.67
CA LYS A 248 -20.23 13.28 -1.79
C LYS A 248 -21.15 13.45 -3.00
N GLN A 249 -20.74 13.01 -4.20
CA GLN A 249 -21.44 13.32 -5.46
C GLN A 249 -22.58 12.35 -5.79
N VAL A 250 -22.45 11.09 -5.42
CA VAL A 250 -23.42 10.05 -5.79
C VAL A 250 -24.35 9.68 -4.63
N LEU A 251 -23.81 9.56 -3.41
CA LEU A 251 -24.58 9.14 -2.26
C LEU A 251 -25.12 10.33 -1.42
N GLY A 252 -24.71 11.57 -1.74
CA GLY A 252 -25.09 12.76 -0.98
C GLY A 252 -24.55 12.77 0.45
N MET A 253 -23.52 11.97 0.74
CA MET A 253 -22.98 11.82 2.08
C MET A 253 -21.84 12.83 2.32
N THR A 254 -22.01 13.69 3.32
CA THR A 254 -20.94 14.57 3.80
C THR A 254 -20.31 13.96 5.05
N GLY A 255 -18.99 13.69 5.04
CA GLY A 255 -18.25 13.25 6.23
C GLY A 255 -18.22 11.75 6.56
N GLY A 256 -18.99 10.89 5.88
CA GLY A 256 -19.07 9.45 6.19
C GLY A 256 -17.85 8.62 5.80
N THR A 257 -17.00 9.12 4.92
CA THR A 257 -15.85 8.38 4.37
C THR A 257 -14.78 8.09 5.42
N GLY A 258 -14.58 8.99 6.37
CA GLY A 258 -13.65 8.74 7.49
C GLY A 258 -14.08 7.55 8.34
N ALA A 259 -15.36 7.49 8.71
CA ALA A 259 -15.93 6.35 9.44
C ALA A 259 -15.82 5.04 8.63
N TRP A 260 -15.96 5.13 7.29
CA TRP A 260 -15.75 3.98 6.40
C TRP A 260 -14.33 3.42 6.52
N PHE A 261 -13.29 4.27 6.43
CA PHE A 261 -11.90 3.82 6.59
C PHE A 261 -11.62 3.28 7.99
N MET A 262 -12.23 3.86 9.02
CA MET A 262 -12.13 3.37 10.39
C MET A 262 -12.72 1.95 10.51
N LEU A 263 -13.92 1.71 9.99
CA LEU A 263 -14.56 0.39 10.00
C LEU A 263 -13.76 -0.62 9.16
N CYS A 264 -13.23 -0.23 8.00
CA CYS A 264 -12.34 -1.05 7.19
C CYS A 264 -11.11 -1.48 8.00
N SER A 265 -10.52 -0.58 8.76
CA SER A 265 -9.36 -0.86 9.60
C SER A 265 -9.69 -1.77 10.79
N ILE A 266 -10.86 -1.62 11.39
CA ILE A 266 -11.37 -2.56 12.40
C ILE A 266 -11.46 -3.97 11.79
N GLY A 267 -12.00 -4.10 10.57
CA GLY A 267 -12.01 -5.36 9.83
C GLY A 267 -10.62 -5.94 9.61
N LEU A 268 -9.64 -5.11 9.21
CA LEU A 268 -8.23 -5.51 9.08
C LEU A 268 -7.65 -6.05 10.38
N ILE A 269 -7.94 -5.43 11.53
CA ILE A 269 -7.46 -5.86 12.85
C ILE A 269 -8.13 -7.19 13.23
N LEU A 270 -9.45 -7.31 13.08
CA LEU A 270 -10.19 -8.52 13.40
C LEU A 270 -9.71 -9.72 12.59
N SER A 271 -9.37 -9.52 11.31
CA SER A 271 -8.80 -10.58 10.46
C SER A 271 -7.50 -11.16 11.01
N ARG A 272 -6.69 -10.35 11.72
CA ARG A 272 -5.45 -10.82 12.34
C ARG A 272 -5.71 -11.77 13.50
N LEU A 273 -6.81 -11.55 14.23
CA LEU A 273 -7.22 -12.42 15.32
C LEU A 273 -7.74 -13.75 14.78
N GLN A 274 -8.52 -13.75 13.71
CA GLN A 274 -9.10 -14.94 13.09
C GLN A 274 -8.07 -15.70 12.25
N GLY A 275 -7.40 -15.04 11.29
CA GLY A 275 -6.48 -15.65 10.34
C GLY A 275 -5.11 -16.02 10.90
N GLY A 276 -4.72 -15.44 12.05
CA GLY A 276 -3.40 -15.66 12.63
C GLY A 276 -3.09 -17.11 12.98
N LYS A 277 -4.08 -17.90 13.40
CA LYS A 277 -3.95 -19.35 13.66
C LYS A 277 -3.72 -20.11 12.35
N ALA A 278 -4.55 -19.89 11.34
CA ALA A 278 -4.44 -20.55 10.03
C ALA A 278 -3.07 -20.28 9.36
N LEU A 279 -2.57 -19.04 9.47
CA LEU A 279 -1.24 -18.69 8.95
C LEU A 279 -0.11 -19.44 9.68
N ARG A 280 -0.17 -19.55 11.00
CA ARG A 280 0.82 -20.32 11.79
C ARG A 280 0.79 -21.81 11.48
N GLU A 281 -0.41 -22.36 11.23
CA GLU A 281 -0.59 -23.78 10.84
C GLU A 281 -0.27 -24.05 9.36
N GLY A 282 0.17 -23.03 8.61
CA GLY A 282 0.51 -23.16 7.18
C GLY A 282 -0.69 -23.35 6.25
N LYS A 283 -1.92 -23.08 6.72
CA LYS A 283 -3.17 -23.17 5.94
C LYS A 283 -3.36 -21.93 5.06
N LEU A 284 -2.35 -21.58 4.27
CA LEU A 284 -2.31 -20.33 3.50
C LEU A 284 -3.45 -20.24 2.48
N THR A 285 -3.72 -21.34 1.77
CA THR A 285 -4.78 -21.40 0.75
C THR A 285 -6.18 -21.28 1.32
N GLN A 286 -6.40 -21.80 2.52
CA GLN A 286 -7.68 -21.65 3.21
C GLN A 286 -7.87 -20.20 3.65
N ASN A 287 -6.87 -19.60 4.28
CA ASN A 287 -6.92 -18.22 4.73
C ASN A 287 -7.13 -17.24 3.57
N ALA A 288 -6.48 -17.49 2.41
CA ALA A 288 -6.71 -16.71 1.20
C ALA A 288 -8.15 -16.88 0.67
N ALA A 289 -8.67 -18.11 0.63
CA ALA A 289 -10.04 -18.39 0.17
C ALA A 289 -11.10 -17.69 1.04
N GLU A 290 -10.97 -17.77 2.36
CA GLU A 290 -11.84 -17.07 3.30
C GLU A 290 -11.81 -15.53 3.06
N GLY A 291 -10.63 -14.97 2.94
CA GLY A 291 -10.45 -13.54 2.65
C GLY A 291 -11.08 -13.12 1.32
N MET A 292 -10.98 -13.96 0.29
CA MET A 292 -11.58 -13.69 -1.03
C MET A 292 -13.09 -13.67 -1.01
N VAL A 293 -13.71 -14.65 -0.37
CA VAL A 293 -15.18 -14.74 -0.25
C VAL A 293 -15.70 -13.54 0.55
N ILE A 294 -15.06 -13.21 1.69
CA ILE A 294 -15.46 -12.07 2.51
C ILE A 294 -15.30 -10.75 1.73
N SER A 295 -14.18 -10.57 1.02
CA SER A 295 -13.92 -9.39 0.19
C SER A 295 -14.96 -9.26 -0.93
N LEU A 296 -15.29 -10.36 -1.62
CA LEU A 296 -16.31 -10.36 -2.68
C LEU A 296 -17.68 -9.94 -2.13
N VAL A 297 -18.10 -10.50 -0.99
CA VAL A 297 -19.36 -10.11 -0.34
C VAL A 297 -19.33 -8.61 0.02
N GLY A 298 -18.20 -8.13 0.55
CA GLY A 298 -18.01 -6.72 0.89
C GLY A 298 -18.15 -5.78 -0.30
N TYR A 299 -17.44 -6.05 -1.41
CA TYR A 299 -17.54 -5.23 -2.62
C TYR A 299 -18.92 -5.31 -3.29
N THR A 300 -19.55 -6.48 -3.28
CA THR A 300 -20.92 -6.65 -3.80
C THR A 300 -21.91 -5.87 -2.95
N LEU A 301 -21.82 -5.94 -1.63
CA LEU A 301 -22.66 -5.17 -0.71
C LEU A 301 -22.50 -3.67 -0.91
N PHE A 302 -21.25 -3.22 -1.09
CA PHE A 302 -20.93 -1.80 -1.28
C PHE A 302 -21.68 -1.18 -2.46
N ILE A 303 -21.76 -1.88 -3.57
CA ILE A 303 -22.35 -1.34 -4.80
C ILE A 303 -23.83 -1.70 -4.96
N LEU A 304 -24.24 -2.87 -4.50
CA LEU A 304 -25.60 -3.39 -4.71
C LEU A 304 -26.62 -2.63 -3.82
N MET A 305 -26.31 -2.35 -2.56
CA MET A 305 -27.24 -1.73 -1.65
C MET A 305 -27.65 -0.30 -2.05
N PRO A 306 -26.71 0.61 -2.43
CA PRO A 306 -27.08 1.92 -2.98
C PRO A 306 -27.90 1.79 -4.29
N THR A 307 -27.55 0.83 -5.15
CA THR A 307 -28.28 0.62 -6.39
C THR A 307 -29.71 0.14 -6.14
N LEU A 308 -29.90 -0.82 -5.23
CA LEU A 308 -31.24 -1.27 -4.83
C LEU A 308 -32.07 -0.17 -4.16
N SER A 309 -31.43 0.64 -3.30
CA SER A 309 -32.09 1.78 -2.65
C SER A 309 -32.63 2.79 -3.66
N SER A 310 -31.89 3.06 -4.73
CA SER A 310 -32.34 3.98 -5.79
C SER A 310 -33.51 3.45 -6.62
N PHE A 311 -33.61 2.12 -6.80
CA PHE A 311 -34.66 1.49 -7.61
C PHE A 311 -35.92 1.13 -6.84
N LEU A 312 -35.77 0.63 -5.59
CA LEU A 312 -36.88 0.00 -4.87
C LEU A 312 -37.62 0.97 -3.92
N ILE A 313 -36.89 1.89 -3.28
CA ILE A 313 -37.46 2.74 -2.23
C ILE A 313 -36.73 4.08 -2.13
N PRO A 314 -37.20 5.17 -2.76
CA PRO A 314 -36.50 6.47 -2.80
C PRO A 314 -36.21 7.13 -1.42
N HIS A 315 -36.74 6.60 -0.32
CA HIS A 315 -36.57 7.16 1.03
C HIS A 315 -35.79 6.24 2.00
N PHE A 316 -35.20 5.11 1.53
CA PHE A 316 -34.50 4.16 2.40
C PHE A 316 -32.99 4.44 2.49
N SER A 317 -32.63 5.60 3.03
CA SER A 317 -31.22 5.96 3.35
C SER A 317 -30.52 4.92 4.24
N PHE A 318 -31.27 4.12 4.98
CA PHE A 318 -30.79 3.04 5.83
C PHE A 318 -30.08 1.92 5.06
N LEU A 319 -30.65 1.45 3.92
CA LEU A 319 -30.00 0.42 3.08
C LEU A 319 -28.69 0.91 2.47
N THR A 320 -28.67 2.17 2.01
CA THR A 320 -27.45 2.80 1.51
C THR A 320 -26.38 2.85 2.60
N SER A 321 -26.77 3.23 3.84
CA SER A 321 -25.85 3.28 4.98
C SER A 321 -25.34 1.90 5.38
N ILE A 322 -26.17 0.86 5.41
CA ILE A 322 -25.74 -0.52 5.65
C ILE A 322 -24.78 -0.96 4.57
N GLY A 323 -25.10 -0.73 3.29
CA GLY A 323 -24.22 -1.08 2.17
C GLY A 323 -22.87 -0.38 2.28
N TYR A 324 -22.88 0.92 2.57
CA TYR A 324 -21.66 1.71 2.67
C TYR A 324 -20.79 1.31 3.87
N TYR A 325 -21.33 1.34 5.08
CA TYR A 325 -20.54 1.06 6.30
C TYR A 325 -20.33 -0.43 6.57
N GLY A 326 -21.32 -1.28 6.29
CA GLY A 326 -21.18 -2.73 6.46
C GLY A 326 -20.15 -3.32 5.50
N SER A 327 -20.10 -2.80 4.26
CA SER A 327 -19.07 -3.22 3.30
C SER A 327 -17.66 -2.89 3.76
N ALA A 328 -17.46 -1.76 4.44
CA ALA A 328 -16.17 -1.34 4.95
C ALA A 328 -15.55 -2.40 5.86
N LEU A 329 -16.33 -2.87 6.83
CA LEU A 329 -15.90 -3.93 7.76
C LEU A 329 -15.54 -5.22 7.02
N LEU A 330 -16.38 -5.65 6.07
CA LEU A 330 -16.17 -6.87 5.30
C LEU A 330 -14.97 -6.77 4.36
N ILE A 331 -14.81 -5.65 3.65
CA ILE A 331 -13.65 -5.41 2.78
C ILE A 331 -12.37 -5.39 3.61
N GLY A 332 -12.38 -4.74 4.76
CA GLY A 332 -11.26 -4.73 5.68
C GLY A 332 -10.91 -6.13 6.19
N LEU A 333 -11.91 -6.88 6.64
CA LEU A 333 -11.75 -8.26 7.11
C LEU A 333 -11.16 -9.15 6.01
N GLY A 334 -11.73 -9.09 4.80
CA GLY A 334 -11.25 -9.85 3.64
C GLY A 334 -9.80 -9.50 3.26
N ASN A 335 -9.49 -8.23 3.10
CA ASN A 335 -8.14 -7.77 2.75
C ASN A 335 -7.11 -8.11 3.84
N GLY A 336 -7.52 -8.11 5.11
CA GLY A 336 -6.68 -8.52 6.21
C GLY A 336 -6.30 -10.00 6.19
N HIS A 337 -7.15 -10.88 5.68
CA HIS A 337 -6.81 -12.28 5.40
C HIS A 337 -5.94 -12.42 4.15
N LEU A 338 -6.26 -11.70 3.08
CA LEU A 338 -5.61 -11.83 1.77
C LEU A 338 -4.14 -11.45 1.80
N TRP A 339 -3.81 -10.27 2.31
CA TRP A 339 -2.45 -9.74 2.25
C TRP A 339 -1.40 -10.70 2.82
N PRO A 340 -1.48 -11.15 4.10
CA PRO A 340 -0.48 -12.05 4.65
C PRO A 340 -0.50 -13.44 4.00
N ALA A 341 -1.66 -13.92 3.55
CA ALA A 341 -1.74 -15.20 2.86
C ALA A 341 -0.97 -15.16 1.55
N PHE A 342 -1.22 -14.16 0.70
CA PHE A 342 -0.52 -14.01 -0.59
C PHE A 342 0.97 -13.74 -0.43
N GLN A 343 1.36 -12.91 0.54
CA GLN A 343 2.76 -12.66 0.85
C GLN A 343 3.48 -13.96 1.24
N ASN A 344 2.89 -14.75 2.14
CA ASN A 344 3.46 -16.03 2.54
C ASN A 344 3.44 -17.07 1.40
N MET A 345 2.40 -17.11 0.58
CA MET A 345 2.36 -17.96 -0.62
C MET A 345 3.50 -17.60 -1.58
N MET A 346 3.74 -16.31 -1.83
CA MET A 346 4.84 -15.84 -2.70
C MET A 346 6.21 -16.25 -2.14
N ILE A 347 6.42 -16.10 -0.84
CA ILE A 347 7.67 -16.51 -0.18
C ILE A 347 7.85 -18.03 -0.21
N SER A 348 6.77 -18.80 -0.10
CA SER A 348 6.81 -20.28 -0.07
C SER A 348 7.11 -20.92 -1.42
N VAL A 349 7.00 -20.20 -2.53
CA VAL A 349 7.40 -20.66 -3.88
C VAL A 349 8.77 -20.12 -4.29
N ALA A 350 9.45 -19.38 -3.43
CA ALA A 350 10.77 -18.79 -3.66
C ALA A 350 11.86 -19.64 -2.99
N HIS A 351 13.00 -19.79 -3.66
CA HIS A 351 14.20 -20.33 -3.03
C HIS A 351 14.70 -19.39 -1.92
N HIS A 352 15.51 -19.92 -0.99
CA HIS A 352 15.97 -19.16 0.17
C HIS A 352 16.72 -17.85 -0.19
N ASN A 353 17.43 -17.84 -1.30
CA ASN A 353 18.16 -16.69 -1.84
C ASN A 353 17.30 -15.72 -2.68
N GLU A 354 16.01 -16.04 -2.92
CA GLU A 354 15.07 -15.24 -3.72
C GLU A 354 13.95 -14.60 -2.89
N ARG A 355 14.01 -14.68 -1.56
CA ARG A 355 12.97 -14.16 -0.67
C ARG A 355 12.76 -12.65 -0.79
N GLY A 356 13.84 -11.90 -1.04
CA GLY A 356 13.77 -10.47 -1.31
C GLY A 356 13.02 -10.18 -2.61
N THR A 357 13.35 -10.91 -3.67
CA THR A 357 12.66 -10.84 -4.97
C THR A 357 11.18 -11.24 -4.84
N ALA A 358 10.86 -12.26 -4.04
CA ALA A 358 9.49 -12.67 -3.76
C ALA A 358 8.68 -11.55 -3.10
N ASN A 359 9.25 -10.92 -2.07
CA ASN A 359 8.60 -9.80 -1.38
C ASN A 359 8.46 -8.58 -2.28
N SER A 360 9.48 -8.27 -3.08
CA SER A 360 9.42 -7.20 -4.08
C SER A 360 8.34 -7.47 -5.12
N THR A 361 8.23 -8.71 -5.62
CA THR A 361 7.23 -9.10 -6.63
C THR A 361 5.81 -8.85 -6.15
N ILE A 362 5.49 -9.23 -4.90
CA ILE A 362 4.13 -9.04 -4.36
C ILE A 362 3.79 -7.55 -4.19
N LEU A 363 4.76 -6.74 -3.76
CA LEU A 363 4.59 -5.29 -3.62
C LEU A 363 4.41 -4.61 -4.99
N VAL A 364 5.24 -4.98 -5.97
CA VAL A 364 5.14 -4.49 -7.35
C VAL A 364 3.79 -4.86 -7.96
N SER A 365 3.32 -6.09 -7.75
CA SER A 365 2.01 -6.54 -8.25
C SER A 365 0.86 -5.73 -7.64
N TRP A 366 0.92 -5.46 -6.34
CA TRP A 366 -0.05 -4.60 -5.66
C TRP A 366 -0.06 -3.18 -6.22
N ASP A 367 1.12 -2.56 -6.37
CA ASP A 367 1.24 -1.19 -6.86
C ASP A 367 0.82 -1.06 -8.33
N CYS A 368 1.17 -2.04 -9.18
CA CYS A 368 0.66 -2.11 -10.55
C CYS A 368 -0.87 -2.15 -10.57
N GLY A 369 -1.46 -3.01 -9.75
CA GLY A 369 -2.91 -3.08 -9.61
C GLY A 369 -3.50 -1.75 -9.17
N MET A 370 -2.94 -1.15 -8.12
CA MET A 370 -3.41 0.11 -7.56
C MET A 370 -3.33 1.26 -8.59
N GLY A 371 -2.19 1.39 -9.28
CA GLY A 371 -2.03 2.40 -10.33
C GLY A 371 -3.02 2.23 -11.49
N LEU A 372 -3.20 0.97 -11.97
CA LEU A 372 -4.19 0.65 -12.98
C LEU A 372 -5.62 0.95 -12.50
N GLY A 373 -5.94 0.63 -11.25
CA GLY A 373 -7.24 0.92 -10.65
C GLY A 373 -7.54 2.41 -10.61
N ILE A 374 -6.58 3.22 -10.18
CA ILE A 374 -6.73 4.68 -10.14
C ILE A 374 -6.94 5.24 -11.55
N LEU A 375 -6.10 4.85 -12.51
CA LEU A 375 -6.18 5.35 -13.89
C LEU A 375 -7.47 4.92 -14.57
N VAL A 376 -7.73 3.61 -14.63
CA VAL A 376 -8.90 3.06 -15.33
C VAL A 376 -10.18 3.45 -14.62
N GLY A 377 -10.18 3.47 -13.29
CA GLY A 377 -11.31 3.94 -12.48
C GLY A 377 -11.67 5.40 -12.76
N GLY A 378 -10.67 6.27 -12.95
CA GLY A 378 -10.87 7.67 -13.35
C GLY A 378 -11.48 7.80 -14.75
N ILE A 379 -10.97 7.04 -15.73
CA ILE A 379 -11.48 7.01 -17.12
C ILE A 379 -12.94 6.52 -17.13
N ILE A 380 -13.24 5.42 -16.46
CA ILE A 380 -14.62 4.89 -16.39
C ILE A 380 -15.53 5.87 -15.66
N ALA A 381 -15.05 6.51 -14.60
CA ALA A 381 -15.83 7.51 -13.88
C ALA A 381 -16.16 8.74 -14.75
N GLU A 382 -15.27 9.13 -15.64
CA GLU A 382 -15.52 10.22 -16.60
C GLU A 382 -16.57 9.83 -17.66
N LEU A 383 -16.40 8.66 -18.27
CA LEU A 383 -17.26 8.21 -19.38
C LEU A 383 -18.65 7.76 -18.90
N LEU A 384 -18.74 7.07 -17.77
CA LEU A 384 -19.93 6.35 -17.31
C LEU A 384 -20.36 6.71 -15.88
N GLY A 385 -19.61 7.58 -15.21
CA GLY A 385 -19.87 7.99 -13.82
C GLY A 385 -19.22 7.10 -12.77
N TYR A 386 -19.16 7.60 -11.52
CA TYR A 386 -18.51 6.89 -10.41
C TYR A 386 -19.20 5.56 -10.05
N SER A 387 -20.51 5.46 -10.21
CA SER A 387 -21.22 4.17 -10.00
C SER A 387 -20.70 3.09 -10.91
N ALA A 388 -20.43 3.37 -12.19
CA ALA A 388 -19.86 2.42 -13.14
C ALA A 388 -18.42 2.04 -12.76
N ALA A 389 -17.62 2.99 -12.29
CA ALA A 389 -16.26 2.71 -11.80
C ALA A 389 -16.29 1.72 -10.61
N PHE A 390 -17.23 1.88 -9.68
CA PHE A 390 -17.36 0.94 -8.54
C PHE A 390 -18.01 -0.40 -8.94
N TRP A 391 -18.90 -0.44 -9.95
CA TRP A 391 -19.34 -1.72 -10.54
C TRP A 391 -18.17 -2.47 -11.17
N THR A 392 -17.26 -1.76 -11.83
CA THR A 392 -16.03 -2.36 -12.38
C THR A 392 -15.17 -2.96 -11.27
N VAL A 393 -15.08 -2.33 -10.08
CA VAL A 393 -14.39 -2.91 -8.92
C VAL A 393 -14.99 -4.25 -8.52
N ALA A 394 -16.32 -4.36 -8.43
CA ALA A 394 -16.98 -5.62 -8.09
C ALA A 394 -16.70 -6.72 -9.13
N ILE A 395 -16.72 -6.38 -10.42
CA ILE A 395 -16.42 -7.32 -11.52
C ILE A 395 -14.96 -7.77 -11.46
N ILE A 396 -14.02 -6.85 -11.29
CA ILE A 396 -12.58 -7.14 -11.19
C ILE A 396 -12.29 -7.98 -9.94
N ASN A 397 -12.94 -7.69 -8.80
CA ASN A 397 -12.81 -8.50 -7.60
C ASN A 397 -13.30 -9.93 -7.85
N LEU A 398 -14.47 -10.09 -8.48
CA LEU A 398 -15.02 -11.42 -8.86
C LEU A 398 -14.07 -12.17 -9.80
N ALA A 399 -13.48 -11.48 -10.79
CA ALA A 399 -12.50 -12.09 -11.69
C ALA A 399 -11.25 -12.57 -10.93
N GLY A 400 -10.74 -11.78 -9.97
CA GLY A 400 -9.63 -12.17 -9.10
C GLY A 400 -9.96 -13.39 -8.24
N VAL A 401 -11.15 -13.43 -7.65
CA VAL A 401 -11.64 -14.56 -6.86
C VAL A 401 -11.76 -15.82 -7.75
N THR A 402 -12.36 -15.68 -8.92
CA THR A 402 -12.50 -16.78 -9.89
C THR A 402 -11.13 -17.33 -10.31
N LEU A 403 -10.20 -16.45 -10.67
CA LEU A 403 -8.82 -16.83 -11.03
C LEU A 403 -8.14 -17.60 -9.90
N TYR A 404 -8.35 -17.18 -8.66
CA TYR A 404 -7.79 -17.89 -7.51
C TYR A 404 -8.30 -19.32 -7.41
N PHE A 405 -9.61 -19.52 -7.40
CA PHE A 405 -10.20 -20.86 -7.22
C PHE A 405 -9.93 -21.79 -8.42
N VAL A 406 -9.95 -21.25 -9.65
CA VAL A 406 -9.75 -22.04 -10.88
C VAL A 406 -8.28 -22.38 -11.11
N ARG A 407 -7.33 -21.45 -10.82
CA ARG A 407 -5.95 -21.62 -11.24
C ARG A 407 -4.93 -21.40 -10.12
N THR A 408 -4.98 -20.27 -9.40
CA THR A 408 -3.90 -19.86 -8.49
C THR A 408 -3.73 -20.80 -7.31
N ARG A 409 -4.83 -21.29 -6.74
CA ARG A 409 -4.81 -22.26 -5.63
C ARG A 409 -4.05 -23.52 -6.01
N GLN A 410 -4.40 -24.13 -7.16
CA GLN A 410 -3.74 -25.34 -7.65
C GLN A 410 -2.28 -25.10 -8.03
N PHE A 411 -2.02 -23.97 -8.71
CA PHE A 411 -0.68 -23.53 -9.07
C PHE A 411 0.25 -23.43 -7.84
N PHE A 412 -0.25 -22.85 -6.75
CA PHE A 412 0.50 -22.74 -5.50
C PHE A 412 0.78 -24.11 -4.87
N ILE A 413 -0.24 -24.98 -4.78
CA ILE A 413 -0.10 -26.32 -4.16
C ILE A 413 0.97 -27.14 -4.86
N VAL A 414 1.03 -27.08 -6.20
CA VAL A 414 2.02 -27.84 -7.01
C VAL A 414 3.43 -27.26 -6.88
N ARG A 415 3.57 -25.93 -6.68
CA ARG A 415 4.86 -25.24 -6.68
C ARG A 415 5.41 -24.91 -5.31
N ARG A 416 4.64 -25.13 -4.26
CA ARG A 416 5.11 -24.91 -2.88
C ARG A 416 6.36 -25.78 -2.64
N LEU A 417 7.46 -25.12 -2.28
CA LEU A 417 8.67 -25.79 -1.82
C LEU A 417 8.42 -26.33 -0.40
N SER A 418 8.77 -27.58 -0.17
CA SER A 418 8.61 -28.28 1.11
C SER A 418 9.57 -27.72 2.18
#